data_91b6eb2031954bd7f4710a4e9453a282
#
_entry.id   91b6eb2031954bd7f4710a4e9453a282
#
_cell.length_a   1.000
_cell.length_b   1.000
_cell.length_c   1.000
_cell.angle_alpha   90.00
_cell.angle_beta   90.00
_cell.angle_gamma   90.00
#
_symmetry.space_group_name_H-M   'P 1'
#
loop_
_entity.id
_entity.type
_entity.pdbx_description
1 polymer ?
#
loop_
_entity_poly.entity_id
_entity_poly.type
_entity_poly.pdbx_seq_one_letter_code
_entity_poly.pdbx_strand_id
1 'polypeptide(L)'
;VQSTKHWMITGMEKMMGENKKEVKARKKAFRKAKHRAIRPWKGLSIVCAILAVIFVPLYSVLNIFDNSLAIFVGGTFWKLQNEDESAQYFTSDFESTEDMVDYGLQLAQQVEAEGAALLMNENNALPLAEGANVSLFSNSSVNLVYGGTGSGNIDASTADTLKTAMEKSGFNVNETLWNFYESEEMDQYKRGKGGTIATASAVVTEVPWNEYTDEVKDSVTSYGDAAIVTLSRVGGEGADLAYGDVNYLALDDNEKEMLSNVAAMKADGTVSKIIVLINSANTLQLD
;
A
#
# COMPACT_ATOMS: atom_id res chain seq x y z
N VAL A 1 76.23 -66.53 46.39
CA VAL A 1 75.33 -65.59 47.07
C VAL A 1 75.19 -64.26 46.28
N GLN A 2 76.20 -63.80 45.52
CA GLN A 2 76.11 -62.54 44.76
C GLN A 2 75.34 -62.71 43.47
N SER A 3 75.36 -63.85 42.79
CA SER A 3 74.72 -64.14 41.52
C SER A 3 73.18 -64.15 41.67
N THR A 4 72.63 -64.68 42.75
CA THR A 4 71.19 -64.81 42.97
C THR A 4 70.53 -63.46 43.28
N LYS A 5 71.22 -62.55 43.94
CA LYS A 5 70.69 -61.16 44.18
C LYS A 5 70.58 -60.35 42.87
N HIS A 6 71.57 -60.51 41.98
CA HIS A 6 71.57 -59.80 40.70
C HIS A 6 70.39 -60.25 39.82
N TRP A 7 70.08 -61.56 39.76
CA TRP A 7 69.00 -62.10 39.05
C TRP A 7 67.62 -61.67 39.57
N MET A 8 67.47 -61.63 40.90
CA MET A 8 66.21 -61.12 41.50
C MET A 8 65.99 -59.66 41.24
N ILE A 9 67.01 -58.81 41.34
CA ILE A 9 66.88 -57.38 41.08
C ILE A 9 66.58 -57.14 39.62
N THR A 10 67.23 -57.79 38.68
CA THR A 10 67.00 -57.69 37.25
C THR A 10 65.59 -58.21 36.86
N GLY A 11 65.15 -59.32 37.51
CA GLY A 11 63.81 -59.84 37.35
C GLY A 11 62.71 -58.92 37.87
N MET A 12 62.90 -58.34 39.03
CA MET A 12 62.01 -57.36 39.62
C MET A 12 61.94 -56.04 38.82
N GLU A 13 63.08 -55.55 38.31
CA GLU A 13 63.14 -54.37 37.44
C GLU A 13 62.42 -54.61 36.09
N LYS A 14 62.57 -55.84 35.52
CA LYS A 14 61.88 -56.22 34.32
C LYS A 14 60.37 -56.33 34.54
N MET A 15 59.94 -56.97 35.63
CA MET A 15 58.54 -57.03 36.03
C MET A 15 57.96 -55.63 36.36
N MET A 16 58.70 -54.77 37.03
CA MET A 16 58.25 -53.37 37.27
C MET A 16 58.21 -52.55 35.97
N GLY A 17 59.13 -52.82 35.04
CA GLY A 17 59.11 -52.20 33.70
C GLY A 17 57.91 -52.61 32.83
N GLU A 18 57.55 -53.88 32.85
CA GLU A 18 56.41 -54.45 32.21
C GLU A 18 55.12 -53.90 32.84
N ASN A 19 55.01 -53.88 34.12
CA ASN A 19 53.88 -53.27 34.85
C ASN A 19 53.71 -51.78 34.52
N LYS A 20 54.81 -51.03 34.43
CA LYS A 20 54.78 -49.60 34.02
C LYS A 20 54.31 -49.42 32.58
N LYS A 21 54.70 -50.35 31.65
CA LYS A 21 54.27 -50.33 30.26
C LYS A 21 52.78 -50.62 30.16
N GLU A 22 52.30 -51.67 30.86
CA GLU A 22 50.88 -52.00 30.94
C GLU A 22 50.02 -50.89 31.52
N VAL A 23 50.45 -50.27 32.60
CA VAL A 23 49.75 -49.11 33.19
C VAL A 23 49.68 -47.93 32.23
N LYS A 24 50.78 -47.66 31.50
CA LYS A 24 50.79 -46.65 30.42
C LYS A 24 49.83 -47.00 29.30
N ALA A 25 49.80 -48.25 28.86
CA ALA A 25 48.92 -48.73 27.80
C ALA A 25 47.42 -48.62 28.22
N ARG A 26 47.09 -49.04 29.44
CA ARG A 26 45.73 -48.89 30.01
C ARG A 26 45.31 -47.42 30.12
N LYS A 27 46.18 -46.56 30.59
CA LYS A 27 45.90 -45.10 30.66
C LYS A 27 45.69 -44.52 29.25
N LYS A 28 46.45 -44.93 28.25
CA LYS A 28 46.30 -44.52 26.84
C LYS A 28 45.01 -45.01 26.25
N ALA A 29 44.66 -46.29 26.52
CA ALA A 29 43.40 -46.89 26.07
C ALA A 29 42.19 -46.18 26.71
N PHE A 30 42.22 -45.94 28.00
CA PHE A 30 41.18 -45.18 28.74
C PHE A 30 40.99 -43.77 28.18
N ARG A 31 42.12 -43.05 27.97
CA ARG A 31 42.03 -41.68 27.37
C ARG A 31 41.41 -41.75 25.96
N LYS A 32 41.78 -42.71 25.14
CA LYS A 32 41.21 -42.89 23.79
C LYS A 32 39.74 -43.27 23.82
N ALA A 33 39.33 -44.14 24.73
CA ALA A 33 37.91 -44.47 24.95
C ALA A 33 37.11 -43.27 25.47
N LYS A 34 37.65 -42.52 26.45
CA LYS A 34 37.01 -41.29 26.93
C LYS A 34 36.88 -40.24 25.84
N HIS A 35 37.92 -40.03 25.01
CA HIS A 35 37.82 -39.09 23.91
C HIS A 35 36.77 -39.56 22.85
N ARG A 36 36.68 -40.84 22.60
CA ARG A 36 35.69 -41.42 21.66
C ARG A 36 34.29 -41.26 22.18
N ALA A 37 34.04 -41.47 23.46
CA ALA A 37 32.75 -41.30 24.11
C ALA A 37 32.30 -39.82 24.20
N ILE A 38 33.24 -38.89 24.42
CA ILE A 38 32.93 -37.45 24.59
C ILE A 38 32.82 -36.74 23.21
N ARG A 39 33.42 -37.27 22.15
CA ARG A 39 33.46 -36.61 20.84
C ARG A 39 32.07 -36.28 20.27
N PRO A 40 31.08 -37.19 20.28
CA PRO A 40 29.74 -36.85 19.79
C PRO A 40 29.06 -35.78 20.67
N TRP A 41 29.25 -35.82 21.98
CA TRP A 41 28.69 -34.82 22.88
C TRP A 41 29.29 -33.42 22.68
N LYS A 42 30.59 -33.34 22.37
CA LYS A 42 31.25 -32.07 22.02
C LYS A 42 30.66 -31.53 20.69
N GLY A 43 30.44 -32.37 19.69
CA GLY A 43 29.80 -31.96 18.46
C GLY A 43 28.40 -31.43 18.70
N LEU A 44 27.59 -32.14 19.47
CA LEU A 44 26.26 -31.73 19.84
C LEU A 44 26.26 -30.40 20.61
N SER A 45 27.15 -30.23 21.58
CA SER A 45 27.26 -28.98 22.32
C SER A 45 27.61 -27.78 21.43
N ILE A 46 28.49 -27.98 20.46
CA ILE A 46 28.82 -26.92 19.48
C ILE A 46 27.61 -26.55 18.64
N VAL A 47 26.86 -27.54 18.15
CA VAL A 47 25.64 -27.33 17.40
C VAL A 47 24.60 -26.58 18.24
N CYS A 48 24.37 -27.00 19.48
CA CYS A 48 23.46 -26.28 20.40
C CYS A 48 23.91 -24.86 20.66
N ALA A 49 25.22 -24.63 20.83
CA ALA A 49 25.75 -23.28 21.03
C ALA A 49 25.51 -22.38 19.80
N ILE A 50 25.73 -22.91 18.60
CA ILE A 50 25.45 -22.19 17.34
C ILE A 50 23.96 -21.87 17.22
N LEU A 51 23.09 -22.84 17.49
CA LEU A 51 21.64 -22.63 17.47
C LEU A 51 21.22 -21.57 18.50
N ALA A 52 21.77 -21.61 19.71
CA ALA A 52 21.48 -20.60 20.72
C ALA A 52 21.90 -19.19 20.27
N VAL A 53 23.07 -19.04 19.65
CA VAL A 53 23.53 -17.75 19.12
C VAL A 53 22.64 -17.23 18.01
N ILE A 54 22.01 -18.10 17.24
CA ILE A 54 21.07 -17.68 16.16
C ILE A 54 19.67 -17.42 16.73
N PHE A 55 19.13 -18.36 17.50
CA PHE A 55 17.72 -18.30 17.90
C PHE A 55 17.45 -17.33 19.06
N VAL A 56 18.40 -17.10 19.95
CA VAL A 56 18.18 -16.15 21.06
C VAL A 56 18.03 -14.70 20.56
N PRO A 57 18.93 -14.17 19.70
CA PRO A 57 18.70 -12.86 19.09
C PRO A 57 17.45 -12.81 18.20
N LEU A 58 17.20 -13.83 17.39
CA LEU A 58 16.03 -13.91 16.56
C LEU A 58 14.74 -13.84 17.40
N TYR A 59 14.66 -14.62 18.47
CA TYR A 59 13.54 -14.56 19.41
C TYR A 59 13.37 -13.17 20.02
N SER A 60 14.48 -12.52 20.40
CA SER A 60 14.44 -11.16 20.94
C SER A 60 13.90 -10.14 19.94
N VAL A 61 14.36 -10.22 18.68
CA VAL A 61 13.86 -9.38 17.60
C VAL A 61 12.37 -9.63 17.34
N LEU A 62 11.97 -10.89 17.25
CA LEU A 62 10.55 -11.24 17.05
C LEU A 62 9.65 -10.71 18.19
N ASN A 63 10.12 -10.77 19.44
CA ASN A 63 9.37 -10.19 20.57
C ASN A 63 9.29 -8.66 20.53
N ILE A 64 10.35 -7.97 20.07
CA ILE A 64 10.34 -6.51 19.94
C ILE A 64 9.32 -6.08 18.86
N PHE A 65 9.22 -6.85 17.79
CA PHE A 65 8.35 -6.57 16.66
C PHE A 65 7.06 -7.40 16.65
N ASP A 66 6.69 -8.01 17.79
CA ASP A 66 5.55 -8.92 17.89
C ASP A 66 4.25 -8.28 17.37
N ASN A 67 3.94 -7.08 17.83
CA ASN A 67 2.76 -6.34 17.39
C ASN A 67 2.77 -6.04 15.89
N SER A 68 3.92 -5.62 15.35
CA SER A 68 4.06 -5.31 13.93
C SER A 68 3.93 -6.56 13.06
N LEU A 69 4.51 -7.67 13.53
CA LEU A 69 4.41 -8.96 12.85
C LEU A 69 2.98 -9.51 12.91
N ALA A 70 2.30 -9.39 14.05
CA ALA A 70 0.92 -9.80 14.20
C ALA A 70 0.01 -9.04 13.22
N ILE A 71 0.16 -7.73 13.10
CA ILE A 71 -0.57 -6.90 12.12
C ILE A 71 -0.28 -7.38 10.69
N PHE A 72 1.01 -7.58 10.37
CA PHE A 72 1.42 -7.99 9.03
C PHE A 72 0.88 -9.36 8.60
N VAL A 73 0.72 -10.29 9.55
CA VAL A 73 0.18 -11.64 9.29
C VAL A 73 -1.35 -11.69 9.44
N GLY A 74 -1.99 -10.55 9.71
CA GLY A 74 -3.44 -10.47 9.92
C GLY A 74 -3.88 -11.05 11.27
N GLY A 75 -2.96 -11.20 12.22
CA GLY A 75 -3.26 -11.64 13.58
C GLY A 75 -3.73 -10.49 14.47
N THR A 76 -4.45 -10.84 15.53
CA THR A 76 -4.78 -9.91 16.61
C THR A 76 -3.82 -10.13 17.77
N PHE A 77 -3.22 -9.05 18.29
CA PHE A 77 -2.33 -9.10 19.45
C PHE A 77 -3.05 -8.81 20.77
N TRP A 78 -4.34 -8.52 20.70
CA TRP A 78 -5.21 -8.41 21.88
C TRP A 78 -5.84 -9.76 22.16
N LYS A 79 -5.54 -10.30 23.34
CA LYS A 79 -6.26 -11.45 23.89
C LYS A 79 -7.11 -10.96 25.04
N LEU A 80 -8.41 -10.99 24.87
CA LEU A 80 -9.32 -10.72 25.95
C LEU A 80 -9.11 -11.78 27.06
N GLN A 81 -8.89 -11.31 28.28
CA GLN A 81 -8.88 -12.17 29.47
C GLN A 81 -10.28 -12.10 30.06
N ASN A 82 -10.84 -13.25 30.35
CA ASN A 82 -12.21 -13.40 30.85
C ASN A 82 -13.27 -12.93 29.83
N GLU A 83 -13.13 -13.41 28.60
CA GLU A 83 -14.13 -13.20 27.56
C GLU A 83 -15.45 -13.80 27.99
N ASP A 84 -16.47 -12.96 28.14
CA ASP A 84 -17.85 -13.36 28.34
C ASP A 84 -18.55 -13.19 26.98
N GLU A 85 -18.71 -14.30 26.25
CA GLU A 85 -19.38 -14.33 24.96
C GLU A 85 -20.84 -13.83 25.01
N SER A 86 -21.42 -13.76 26.19
CA SER A 86 -22.77 -13.21 26.41
C SER A 86 -22.76 -11.71 26.71
N ALA A 87 -21.58 -11.09 26.93
CA ALA A 87 -21.49 -9.69 27.27
C ALA A 87 -21.73 -8.83 26.04
N GLN A 88 -22.82 -8.10 26.05
CA GLN A 88 -23.16 -7.12 25.03
C GLN A 88 -22.95 -5.71 25.60
N TYR A 89 -21.81 -5.10 25.26
CA TYR A 89 -21.47 -3.75 25.76
C TYR A 89 -22.18 -2.64 24.99
N PHE A 90 -22.40 -2.86 23.71
CA PHE A 90 -23.10 -1.94 22.81
C PHE A 90 -24.11 -2.71 21.98
N THR A 91 -25.31 -2.16 21.89
CA THR A 91 -26.32 -2.65 20.94
C THR A 91 -26.15 -1.86 19.65
N SER A 92 -26.25 -2.54 18.51
CA SER A 92 -26.32 -1.87 17.21
C SER A 92 -27.70 -1.21 17.06
N ASP A 93 -27.76 -0.02 16.50
CA ASP A 93 -29.00 0.62 16.06
C ASP A 93 -29.54 0.01 14.76
N PHE A 94 -28.80 -0.92 14.15
CA PHE A 94 -29.12 -1.57 12.88
C PHE A 94 -29.46 -3.04 13.10
N GLU A 95 -30.45 -3.55 12.37
CA GLU A 95 -30.87 -4.94 12.44
C GLU A 95 -29.90 -5.87 11.69
N SER A 96 -29.17 -5.34 10.70
CA SER A 96 -28.21 -6.10 9.90
C SER A 96 -26.99 -5.24 9.53
N THR A 97 -25.92 -5.91 9.08
CA THR A 97 -24.76 -5.23 8.52
C THR A 97 -25.12 -4.51 7.22
N GLU A 98 -26.05 -5.05 6.44
CA GLU A 98 -26.53 -4.46 5.20
C GLU A 98 -27.24 -3.12 5.46
N ASP A 99 -28.15 -3.06 6.44
CA ASP A 99 -28.81 -1.81 6.84
C ASP A 99 -27.81 -0.74 7.29
N MET A 100 -26.79 -1.17 8.03
CA MET A 100 -25.71 -0.28 8.48
C MET A 100 -24.92 0.30 7.29
N VAL A 101 -24.58 -0.54 6.31
CA VAL A 101 -23.85 -0.13 5.10
C VAL A 101 -24.70 0.82 4.27
N ASP A 102 -25.96 0.52 4.04
CA ASP A 102 -26.88 1.36 3.29
C ASP A 102 -27.07 2.74 3.94
N TYR A 103 -27.25 2.76 5.25
CA TYR A 103 -27.28 4.02 5.99
C TYR A 103 -25.97 4.80 5.87
N GLY A 104 -24.82 4.11 5.98
CA GLY A 104 -23.49 4.71 5.82
C GLY A 104 -23.30 5.35 4.45
N LEU A 105 -23.76 4.69 3.37
CA LEU A 105 -23.73 5.23 2.01
C LEU A 105 -24.59 6.48 1.86
N GLN A 106 -25.81 6.47 2.42
CA GLN A 106 -26.70 7.66 2.39
C GLN A 106 -26.09 8.82 3.17
N LEU A 107 -25.51 8.53 4.34
CA LEU A 107 -24.82 9.54 5.14
C LEU A 107 -23.60 10.11 4.42
N ALA A 108 -22.81 9.28 3.74
CA ALA A 108 -21.67 9.74 2.94
C ALA A 108 -22.12 10.67 1.80
N GLN A 109 -23.21 10.36 1.10
CA GLN A 109 -23.79 11.24 0.08
C GLN A 109 -24.25 12.58 0.68
N GLN A 110 -24.88 12.56 1.83
CA GLN A 110 -25.28 13.80 2.52
C GLN A 110 -24.08 14.63 2.93
N VAL A 111 -23.07 14.02 3.51
CA VAL A 111 -21.82 14.71 3.92
C VAL A 111 -21.13 15.35 2.72
N GLU A 112 -21.07 14.66 1.58
CA GLU A 112 -20.49 15.22 0.35
C GLU A 112 -21.33 16.37 -0.19
N ALA A 113 -22.65 16.23 -0.22
CA ALA A 113 -23.55 17.28 -0.68
C ALA A 113 -23.48 18.55 0.18
N GLU A 114 -23.30 18.42 1.49
CA GLU A 114 -23.12 19.55 2.41
C GLU A 114 -21.69 20.10 2.39
N GLY A 115 -20.68 19.25 2.07
CA GLY A 115 -19.28 19.61 2.00
C GLY A 115 -18.86 20.25 0.67
N ALA A 116 -19.59 19.99 -0.41
CA ALA A 116 -19.28 20.54 -1.71
C ALA A 116 -19.47 22.07 -1.72
N ALA A 117 -18.41 22.82 -2.09
CA ALA A 117 -18.43 24.27 -2.13
C ALA A 117 -18.56 24.79 -3.56
N LEU A 118 -19.58 25.57 -3.84
CA LEU A 118 -19.74 26.32 -5.09
C LEU A 118 -18.89 27.59 -5.03
N LEU A 119 -17.70 27.54 -5.63
CA LEU A 119 -16.74 28.65 -5.60
C LEU A 119 -17.10 29.76 -6.57
N MET A 120 -17.67 29.41 -7.72
CA MET A 120 -18.03 30.34 -8.79
C MET A 120 -19.22 29.80 -9.60
N ASN A 121 -20.17 30.65 -9.95
CA ASN A 121 -21.27 30.33 -10.86
C ASN A 121 -21.63 31.53 -11.71
N GLU A 122 -20.91 31.73 -12.79
CA GLU A 122 -21.12 32.82 -13.73
C GLU A 122 -22.08 32.43 -14.85
N ASN A 123 -22.87 33.38 -15.30
CA ASN A 123 -23.84 33.24 -16.40
C ASN A 123 -24.79 32.03 -16.22
N ASN A 124 -25.14 31.68 -15.00
CA ASN A 124 -25.99 30.52 -14.67
C ASN A 124 -25.47 29.22 -15.31
N ALA A 125 -24.15 28.98 -15.21
CA ALA A 125 -23.54 27.74 -15.67
C ALA A 125 -24.18 26.53 -14.98
N LEU A 126 -24.46 26.65 -13.68
CA LEU A 126 -25.18 25.66 -12.88
C LEU A 126 -26.54 26.21 -12.40
N PRO A 127 -27.55 25.36 -12.21
CA PRO A 127 -27.54 23.93 -12.52
C PRO A 127 -27.56 23.63 -14.02
N LEU A 128 -27.10 22.44 -14.40
CA LEU A 128 -27.32 21.90 -15.74
C LEU A 128 -28.78 21.51 -15.93
N ALA A 129 -29.26 21.56 -17.17
CA ALA A 129 -30.58 21.04 -17.50
C ALA A 129 -30.60 19.51 -17.36
N GLU A 130 -31.74 18.95 -16.96
CA GLU A 130 -31.98 17.52 -16.96
C GLU A 130 -31.79 16.96 -18.38
N GLY A 131 -31.13 15.82 -18.50
CA GLY A 131 -30.85 15.19 -19.79
C GLY A 131 -29.74 15.87 -20.60
N ALA A 132 -29.00 16.83 -20.04
CA ALA A 132 -27.90 17.48 -20.76
C ALA A 132 -26.82 16.49 -21.20
N ASN A 133 -26.31 16.72 -22.41
CA ASN A 133 -25.22 15.97 -23.02
C ASN A 133 -23.88 16.56 -22.53
N VAL A 134 -23.06 15.78 -21.84
CA VAL A 134 -21.86 16.28 -21.18
C VAL A 134 -20.61 15.54 -21.63
N SER A 135 -19.52 16.26 -21.76
CA SER A 135 -18.17 15.73 -22.02
C SER A 135 -17.32 15.86 -20.77
N LEU A 136 -16.82 14.71 -20.24
CA LEU A 136 -15.98 14.64 -19.05
C LEU A 136 -14.52 14.70 -19.47
N PHE A 137 -13.88 15.83 -19.23
CA PHE A 137 -12.48 16.08 -19.57
C PHE A 137 -11.55 15.85 -18.38
N SER A 138 -10.33 15.58 -18.68
CA SER A 138 -9.20 15.29 -17.80
C SER A 138 -9.09 13.81 -17.42
N ASN A 139 -7.88 13.34 -17.39
CA ASN A 139 -7.53 12.04 -16.85
C ASN A 139 -8.06 11.84 -15.40
N SER A 140 -8.16 12.92 -14.64
CA SER A 140 -8.75 12.90 -13.30
C SER A 140 -10.25 12.55 -13.30
N SER A 141 -10.97 12.71 -14.40
CA SER A 141 -12.40 12.33 -14.49
C SER A 141 -12.61 10.82 -14.40
N VAL A 142 -11.71 10.04 -14.99
CA VAL A 142 -11.73 8.56 -14.93
C VAL A 142 -10.94 8.02 -13.73
N ASN A 143 -10.21 8.87 -13.02
CA ASN A 143 -9.34 8.51 -11.91
C ASN A 143 -9.52 9.43 -10.71
N LEU A 144 -10.77 9.56 -10.25
CA LEU A 144 -11.12 10.38 -9.08
C LEU A 144 -10.32 9.99 -7.84
N VAL A 145 -10.05 10.97 -7.01
CA VAL A 145 -9.50 10.78 -5.66
C VAL A 145 -10.67 10.51 -4.72
N TYR A 146 -10.90 9.25 -4.39
CA TYR A 146 -11.93 8.83 -3.43
C TYR A 146 -11.42 8.84 -2.00
N GLY A 147 -10.10 8.88 -1.80
CA GLY A 147 -9.46 8.88 -0.49
C GLY A 147 -8.00 9.25 -0.61
N GLY A 148 -7.33 9.39 0.52
CA GLY A 148 -5.90 9.66 0.58
C GLY A 148 -5.06 8.44 0.21
N THR A 149 -3.74 8.60 0.30
CA THR A 149 -2.79 7.47 0.23
C THR A 149 -2.46 7.00 1.65
N GLY A 150 -1.86 5.81 1.79
CA GLY A 150 -1.55 5.25 3.11
C GLY A 150 -2.80 4.75 3.83
N SER A 151 -2.95 5.08 5.10
CA SER A 151 -4.09 4.66 5.94
C SER A 151 -5.43 5.30 5.51
N GLY A 152 -5.39 6.39 4.77
CA GLY A 152 -6.57 7.03 4.18
C GLY A 152 -7.00 6.44 2.84
N ASN A 153 -6.32 5.39 2.35
CA ASN A 153 -6.69 4.72 1.11
C ASN A 153 -7.93 3.85 1.32
N ILE A 154 -8.85 3.90 0.37
CA ILE A 154 -10.07 3.10 0.36
C ILE A 154 -10.09 2.16 -0.85
N ASP A 155 -10.86 1.08 -0.74
CA ASP A 155 -11.22 0.26 -1.89
C ASP A 155 -12.34 0.96 -2.68
N ALA A 156 -11.96 1.61 -3.78
CA ALA A 156 -12.89 2.33 -4.64
C ALA A 156 -13.62 1.42 -5.64
N SER A 157 -13.43 0.10 -5.59
CA SER A 157 -14.04 -0.83 -6.57
C SER A 157 -15.56 -0.86 -6.50
N THR A 158 -16.15 -0.47 -5.37
CA THR A 158 -17.58 -0.39 -5.14
C THR A 158 -18.15 1.03 -5.27
N ALA A 159 -17.28 2.04 -5.45
CA ALA A 159 -17.70 3.42 -5.61
C ALA A 159 -18.21 3.70 -7.02
N ASP A 160 -19.16 4.61 -7.15
CA ASP A 160 -19.55 5.11 -8.45
C ASP A 160 -18.42 5.89 -9.11
N THR A 161 -18.20 5.67 -10.39
CA THR A 161 -17.34 6.54 -11.19
C THR A 161 -18.08 7.87 -11.47
N LEU A 162 -17.35 8.90 -11.88
CA LEU A 162 -17.99 10.17 -12.28
C LEU A 162 -19.01 9.93 -13.40
N LYS A 163 -18.70 9.08 -14.39
CA LYS A 163 -19.64 8.71 -15.45
C LYS A 163 -20.89 8.07 -14.88
N THR A 164 -20.77 7.03 -14.07
CA THR A 164 -21.93 6.32 -13.52
C THR A 164 -22.79 7.22 -12.63
N ALA A 165 -22.17 8.11 -11.87
CA ALA A 165 -22.88 9.07 -11.03
C ALA A 165 -23.67 10.10 -11.89
N MET A 166 -23.04 10.61 -12.95
CA MET A 166 -23.72 11.52 -13.90
C MET A 166 -24.89 10.85 -14.62
N GLU A 167 -24.69 9.61 -15.10
CA GLU A 167 -25.75 8.84 -15.77
C GLU A 167 -26.92 8.53 -14.81
N LYS A 168 -26.66 8.13 -13.58
CA LYS A 168 -27.68 7.94 -12.54
C LYS A 168 -28.44 9.23 -12.23
N SER A 169 -27.79 10.37 -12.41
CA SER A 169 -28.38 11.69 -12.23
C SER A 169 -29.10 12.19 -13.48
N GLY A 170 -29.22 11.37 -14.52
CA GLY A 170 -30.01 11.66 -15.74
C GLY A 170 -29.26 12.41 -16.83
N PHE A 171 -27.95 12.53 -16.78
CA PHE A 171 -27.11 13.14 -17.81
C PHE A 171 -26.68 12.12 -18.87
N ASN A 172 -26.45 12.58 -20.09
CA ASN A 172 -25.88 11.77 -21.16
C ASN A 172 -24.37 12.06 -21.24
N VAL A 173 -23.56 11.05 -20.99
CA VAL A 173 -22.08 11.21 -20.96
C VAL A 173 -21.48 10.82 -22.30
N ASN A 174 -20.51 11.58 -22.79
CA ASN A 174 -19.73 11.29 -23.98
C ASN A 174 -18.88 10.03 -23.78
N GLU A 175 -19.36 8.90 -24.30
CA GLU A 175 -18.66 7.63 -24.19
C GLU A 175 -17.33 7.58 -24.95
N THR A 176 -17.24 8.26 -26.10
CA THR A 176 -16.02 8.27 -26.91
C THR A 176 -14.87 8.93 -26.14
N LEU A 177 -15.13 10.09 -25.52
CA LEU A 177 -14.15 10.79 -24.69
C LEU A 177 -13.83 10.00 -23.41
N TRP A 178 -14.85 9.40 -22.77
CA TRP A 178 -14.65 8.58 -21.58
C TRP A 178 -13.75 7.37 -21.89
N ASN A 179 -14.06 6.62 -22.96
CA ASN A 179 -13.32 5.42 -23.35
C ASN A 179 -11.90 5.76 -23.81
N PHE A 180 -11.68 6.95 -24.37
CA PHE A 180 -10.33 7.44 -24.66
C PHE A 180 -9.48 7.48 -23.40
N TYR A 181 -9.95 8.11 -22.33
CA TYR A 181 -9.22 8.15 -21.06
C TYR A 181 -9.11 6.79 -20.35
N GLU A 182 -10.10 5.91 -20.54
CA GLU A 182 -10.10 4.56 -19.96
C GLU A 182 -9.19 3.58 -20.72
N SER A 183 -8.72 3.94 -21.90
CA SER A 183 -7.91 3.05 -22.74
C SER A 183 -6.55 2.71 -22.10
N GLU A 184 -6.00 1.56 -22.51
CA GLU A 184 -4.69 1.09 -22.02
C GLU A 184 -3.55 2.06 -22.39
N GLU A 185 -3.66 2.73 -23.52
CA GLU A 185 -2.71 3.72 -23.99
C GLU A 185 -2.60 4.91 -23.03
N MET A 186 -3.69 5.26 -22.37
CA MET A 186 -3.75 6.38 -21.43
C MET A 186 -3.37 5.96 -19.99
N ASP A 187 -3.18 4.68 -19.71
CA ASP A 187 -2.80 4.20 -18.37
C ASP A 187 -1.50 4.82 -17.84
N GLN A 188 -0.60 5.19 -18.73
CA GLN A 188 0.67 5.86 -18.37
C GLN A 188 0.47 7.23 -17.71
N TYR A 189 -0.68 7.88 -17.95
CA TYR A 189 -1.02 9.19 -17.38
C TYR A 189 -1.88 9.05 -16.12
N LYS A 190 -2.45 7.88 -15.86
CA LYS A 190 -3.25 7.62 -14.67
C LYS A 190 -2.39 7.65 -13.41
N ARG A 191 -2.94 8.19 -12.35
CA ARG A 191 -2.34 8.13 -11.03
C ARG A 191 -2.03 6.68 -10.67
N GLY A 192 -0.78 6.37 -10.35
CA GLY A 192 -0.40 5.05 -9.86
C GLY A 192 -1.19 4.67 -8.61
N LYS A 193 -1.54 3.41 -8.47
CA LYS A 193 -2.12 2.89 -7.23
C LYS A 193 -1.16 3.22 -6.09
N GLY A 194 -1.63 3.99 -5.12
CA GLY A 194 -0.83 4.43 -3.99
C GLY A 194 -0.08 3.23 -3.39
N GLY A 195 1.24 3.36 -3.27
CA GLY A 195 2.08 2.35 -2.65
C GLY A 195 1.81 2.26 -1.15
N THR A 196 2.50 1.34 -0.49
CA THR A 196 2.54 1.26 0.97
C THR A 196 2.96 2.60 1.59
N ILE A 197 2.62 2.81 2.85
CA ILE A 197 2.80 4.03 3.69
C ILE A 197 4.07 4.86 3.39
N ALA A 198 5.14 4.24 2.89
CA ALA A 198 6.43 4.89 2.63
C ALA A 198 6.62 5.49 1.23
N THR A 199 5.68 5.31 0.29
CA THR A 199 5.86 5.70 -1.12
C THR A 199 4.64 6.43 -1.70
N ALA A 200 3.96 7.15 -0.87
CA ALA A 200 2.63 7.70 -1.13
C ALA A 200 2.61 8.98 -1.99
N SER A 201 3.51 9.18 -2.93
CA SER A 201 3.35 10.25 -3.90
C SER A 201 2.63 9.72 -5.14
N ALA A 202 1.32 9.86 -5.16
CA ALA A 202 0.56 9.66 -6.36
C ALA A 202 0.57 10.97 -7.17
N VAL A 203 1.45 11.08 -8.15
CA VAL A 203 1.45 12.21 -9.07
C VAL A 203 0.29 12.02 -10.04
N VAL A 204 -0.55 13.03 -10.17
CA VAL A 204 -1.55 13.14 -11.22
C VAL A 204 -0.89 13.85 -12.39
N THR A 205 -0.96 13.27 -13.58
CA THR A 205 -0.52 13.88 -14.82
C THR A 205 -1.69 13.93 -15.79
N GLU A 206 -1.76 14.99 -16.62
CA GLU A 206 -2.79 15.11 -17.64
C GLU A 206 -2.29 14.55 -18.97
N VAL A 207 -3.21 14.06 -19.80
CA VAL A 207 -2.94 13.58 -21.15
C VAL A 207 -2.59 14.76 -22.07
N PRO A 208 -1.46 14.72 -22.77
CA PRO A 208 -1.10 15.76 -23.72
C PRO A 208 -2.17 15.92 -24.82
N TRP A 209 -2.49 17.15 -25.22
CA TRP A 209 -3.56 17.41 -26.18
C TRP A 209 -3.33 16.78 -27.56
N ASN A 210 -2.09 16.54 -27.95
CA ASN A 210 -1.74 15.87 -29.19
C ASN A 210 -2.11 14.37 -29.23
N GLU A 211 -2.38 13.75 -28.07
CA GLU A 211 -2.87 12.38 -28.01
C GLU A 211 -4.37 12.27 -28.33
N TYR A 212 -5.12 13.38 -28.24
CA TYR A 212 -6.55 13.38 -28.58
C TYR A 212 -6.74 13.24 -30.08
N THR A 213 -7.36 12.15 -30.49
CA THR A 213 -7.68 11.90 -31.91
C THR A 213 -8.77 12.85 -32.41
N ASP A 214 -8.89 13.00 -33.73
CA ASP A 214 -9.96 13.80 -34.33
C ASP A 214 -11.34 13.25 -33.95
N GLU A 215 -11.50 11.92 -33.90
CA GLU A 215 -12.74 11.27 -33.46
C GLU A 215 -13.13 11.69 -32.04
N VAL A 216 -12.17 11.73 -31.11
CA VAL A 216 -12.40 12.16 -29.72
C VAL A 216 -12.81 13.63 -29.69
N LYS A 217 -12.12 14.50 -30.41
CA LYS A 217 -12.43 15.93 -30.48
C LYS A 217 -13.79 16.19 -31.10
N ASP A 218 -14.10 15.52 -32.20
CA ASP A 218 -15.37 15.67 -32.93
C ASP A 218 -16.58 15.18 -32.11
N SER A 219 -16.37 14.15 -31.27
CA SER A 219 -17.44 13.60 -30.41
C SER A 219 -18.00 14.65 -29.43
N VAL A 220 -17.19 15.63 -29.03
CA VAL A 220 -17.59 16.71 -28.10
C VAL A 220 -18.72 17.53 -28.64
N THR A 221 -18.83 17.70 -29.98
CA THR A 221 -19.89 18.47 -30.61
C THR A 221 -21.29 17.92 -30.29
N SER A 222 -21.45 16.61 -30.19
CA SER A 222 -22.72 15.97 -29.84
C SER A 222 -23.00 15.98 -28.33
N TYR A 223 -22.01 16.27 -27.52
CA TYR A 223 -22.06 16.30 -26.04
C TYR A 223 -21.61 17.65 -25.49
N GLY A 224 -21.95 18.72 -26.21
CA GLY A 224 -21.43 20.07 -25.95
C GLY A 224 -22.31 20.93 -25.04
N ASP A 225 -23.37 20.40 -24.39
CA ASP A 225 -24.13 21.19 -23.44
C ASP A 225 -23.28 21.66 -22.28
N ALA A 226 -22.32 20.80 -21.83
CA ALA A 226 -21.28 21.18 -20.91
C ALA A 226 -20.01 20.34 -21.08
N ALA A 227 -18.84 20.99 -20.95
CA ALA A 227 -17.58 20.36 -20.65
C ALA A 227 -17.37 20.39 -19.13
N ILE A 228 -17.20 19.24 -18.52
CA ILE A 228 -16.87 19.09 -17.10
C ILE A 228 -15.40 18.68 -16.99
N VAL A 229 -14.57 19.54 -16.44
CA VAL A 229 -13.13 19.32 -16.30
C VAL A 229 -12.83 19.01 -14.83
N THR A 230 -12.27 17.84 -14.58
CA THR A 230 -11.90 17.43 -13.23
C THR A 230 -10.41 17.70 -12.97
N LEU A 231 -10.10 18.44 -11.93
CA LEU A 231 -8.73 18.69 -11.48
C LEU A 231 -8.54 18.04 -10.12
N SER A 232 -7.58 17.14 -10.01
CA SER A 232 -7.34 16.40 -8.77
C SER A 232 -5.94 16.61 -8.24
N ARG A 233 -5.84 16.67 -6.91
CA ARG A 233 -4.56 16.55 -6.19
C ARG A 233 -4.76 15.61 -5.02
N VAL A 234 -3.76 14.80 -4.74
CA VAL A 234 -3.78 13.87 -3.62
C VAL A 234 -2.46 13.95 -2.86
N GLY A 235 -2.57 14.09 -1.55
CA GLY A 235 -1.47 13.95 -0.61
C GLY A 235 -1.55 12.62 0.11
N GLY A 236 -0.49 12.26 0.81
CA GLY A 236 -0.42 11.02 1.58
C GLY A 236 0.41 11.18 2.84
N GLU A 237 0.33 10.15 3.69
CA GLU A 237 1.12 10.09 4.91
C GLU A 237 2.61 9.92 4.60
N GLY A 238 3.45 10.55 5.40
CA GLY A 238 4.90 10.32 5.43
C GLY A 238 5.69 10.98 4.31
N ALA A 239 5.08 11.77 3.43
CA ALA A 239 5.78 12.51 2.38
C ALA A 239 5.11 13.86 2.11
N ASP A 240 5.94 14.89 1.89
CA ASP A 240 5.48 16.17 1.42
C ASP A 240 5.18 16.13 -0.09
N LEU A 241 4.26 16.99 -0.53
CA LEU A 241 4.02 17.21 -1.95
C LEU A 241 5.22 17.93 -2.58
N ALA A 242 5.52 17.60 -3.83
CA ALA A 242 6.61 18.23 -4.54
C ALA A 242 6.41 19.75 -4.68
N TYR A 243 7.43 20.51 -4.29
CA TYR A 243 7.47 21.98 -4.36
C TYR A 243 8.84 22.44 -4.88
N GLY A 244 8.89 23.56 -5.56
CA GLY A 244 10.10 24.10 -6.17
C GLY A 244 10.05 24.00 -7.71
N ASP A 245 11.05 23.38 -8.35
CA ASP A 245 11.12 23.23 -9.81
C ASP A 245 9.93 22.43 -10.37
N VAL A 246 9.39 21.50 -9.57
CA VAL A 246 8.11 20.82 -9.83
C VAL A 246 7.15 21.23 -8.72
N ASN A 247 6.19 22.09 -9.05
CA ASN A 247 5.14 22.51 -8.11
C ASN A 247 3.88 21.69 -8.34
N TYR A 248 3.71 20.64 -7.55
CA TYR A 248 2.55 19.74 -7.64
C TYR A 248 1.21 20.43 -7.33
N LEU A 249 1.23 21.56 -6.62
CA LEU A 249 0.02 22.33 -6.31
C LEU A 249 -0.46 23.20 -7.48
N ALA A 250 0.43 23.50 -8.43
CA ALA A 250 0.08 24.25 -9.64
C ALA A 250 -0.47 23.31 -10.72
N LEU A 251 -1.14 23.91 -11.69
CA LEU A 251 -1.50 23.21 -12.92
C LEU A 251 -0.25 22.86 -13.72
N ASP A 252 -0.16 21.64 -14.21
CA ASP A 252 0.89 21.25 -15.16
C ASP A 252 0.61 21.81 -16.56
N ASP A 253 1.59 21.68 -17.45
CA ASP A 253 1.47 22.25 -18.80
C ASP A 253 0.39 21.56 -19.64
N ASN A 254 0.17 20.26 -19.45
CA ASN A 254 -0.88 19.52 -20.15
C ASN A 254 -2.29 19.87 -19.61
N GLU A 255 -2.42 20.08 -18.30
CA GLU A 255 -3.68 20.59 -17.70
C GLU A 255 -4.01 21.98 -18.28
N LYS A 256 -3.03 22.87 -18.37
CA LYS A 256 -3.19 24.21 -18.95
C LYS A 256 -3.55 24.15 -20.43
N GLU A 257 -2.89 23.27 -21.19
CA GLU A 257 -3.17 23.09 -22.62
C GLU A 257 -4.60 22.53 -22.82
N MET A 258 -5.00 21.52 -22.08
CA MET A 258 -6.35 20.97 -22.12
C MET A 258 -7.40 22.03 -21.78
N LEU A 259 -7.23 22.78 -20.69
CA LEU A 259 -8.13 23.88 -20.32
C LEU A 259 -8.22 24.97 -21.40
N SER A 260 -7.10 25.33 -22.03
CA SER A 260 -7.06 26.29 -23.11
C SER A 260 -7.86 25.82 -24.32
N ASN A 261 -7.77 24.54 -24.67
CA ASN A 261 -8.51 23.95 -25.79
C ASN A 261 -10.01 23.85 -25.46
N VAL A 262 -10.38 23.46 -24.23
CA VAL A 262 -11.77 23.47 -23.79
C VAL A 262 -12.36 24.90 -23.79
N ALA A 263 -11.57 25.90 -23.41
CA ALA A 263 -11.97 27.31 -23.50
C ALA A 263 -12.16 27.77 -24.96
N ALA A 264 -11.33 27.29 -25.88
CA ALA A 264 -11.49 27.54 -27.33
C ALA A 264 -12.80 26.91 -27.86
N MET A 265 -13.11 25.67 -27.46
CA MET A 265 -14.37 24.99 -27.81
C MET A 265 -15.61 25.76 -27.30
N LYS A 266 -15.50 26.41 -26.15
CA LYS A 266 -16.56 27.30 -25.68
C LYS A 266 -16.66 28.57 -26.52
N ALA A 267 -15.54 29.13 -26.91
CA ALA A 267 -15.50 30.36 -27.71
C ALA A 267 -16.07 30.18 -29.13
N ASP A 268 -15.84 29.01 -29.73
CA ASP A 268 -16.37 28.66 -31.05
C ASP A 268 -17.82 28.07 -31.03
N GLY A 269 -18.34 27.80 -29.85
CA GLY A 269 -19.72 27.31 -29.66
C GLY A 269 -19.86 25.78 -29.66
N THR A 270 -18.77 25.02 -29.79
CA THR A 270 -18.77 23.56 -29.66
C THR A 270 -19.26 23.13 -28.28
N VAL A 271 -18.91 23.90 -27.25
CA VAL A 271 -19.32 23.68 -25.86
C VAL A 271 -20.07 24.90 -25.34
N SER A 272 -21.22 24.70 -24.73
CA SER A 272 -22.06 25.78 -24.21
C SER A 272 -21.61 26.27 -22.83
N LYS A 273 -21.17 25.37 -21.95
CA LYS A 273 -20.81 25.64 -20.58
C LYS A 273 -19.52 24.91 -20.20
N ILE A 274 -18.70 25.53 -19.37
CA ILE A 274 -17.54 24.87 -18.76
C ILE A 274 -17.77 24.82 -17.26
N ILE A 275 -17.59 23.64 -16.69
CA ILE A 275 -17.66 23.39 -15.24
C ILE A 275 -16.33 22.78 -14.82
N VAL A 276 -15.68 23.37 -13.84
CA VAL A 276 -14.45 22.83 -13.24
C VAL A 276 -14.80 22.17 -11.92
N LEU A 277 -14.54 20.88 -11.81
CA LEU A 277 -14.69 20.08 -10.62
C LEU A 277 -13.33 19.91 -9.95
N ILE A 278 -13.16 20.47 -8.76
CA ILE A 278 -11.92 20.35 -7.98
C ILE A 278 -12.09 19.21 -7.00
N ASN A 279 -11.39 18.11 -7.28
CA ASN A 279 -11.37 16.89 -6.47
C ASN A 279 -10.04 16.82 -5.71
N SER A 280 -9.91 17.61 -4.65
CA SER A 280 -8.65 17.75 -3.91
C SER A 280 -8.90 18.02 -2.43
N ALA A 281 -8.18 17.32 -1.56
CA ALA A 281 -8.06 17.65 -0.15
C ALA A 281 -6.92 18.64 0.13
N ASN A 282 -6.12 18.97 -0.88
CA ASN A 282 -4.97 19.86 -0.80
C ASN A 282 -5.29 21.22 -1.40
N THR A 283 -4.50 22.22 -1.06
CA THR A 283 -4.50 23.50 -1.77
C THR A 283 -4.15 23.27 -3.23
N LEU A 284 -4.83 23.95 -4.15
CA LEU A 284 -4.56 23.98 -5.58
C LEU A 284 -4.33 25.43 -6.03
N GLN A 285 -3.26 25.67 -6.79
CA GLN A 285 -2.97 26.97 -7.39
C GLN A 285 -3.60 27.00 -8.79
N LEU A 286 -4.53 27.93 -8.98
CA LEU A 286 -5.31 28.09 -10.22
C LEU A 286 -5.00 29.41 -10.95
N ASP A 287 -3.92 30.08 -10.59
CA ASP A 287 -3.42 31.36 -11.14
C ASP A 287 -2.47 31.19 -12.31
#